data_612ea798e5ca0f3adf6b5ed91c2f46fa
#
_entry.id   612ea798e5ca0f3adf6b5ed91c2f46fa
#
_cell.length_a   1.000
_cell.length_b   1.000
_cell.length_c   1.000
_cell.angle_alpha   90.00
_cell.angle_beta   90.00
_cell.angle_gamma   90.00
#
_symmetry.space_group_name_H-M   'P 1'
#
loop_
_entity.id
_entity.type
_entity.pdbx_description
1 polymer ?
#
loop_
_entity_poly.entity_id
_entity_poly.type
_entity_poly.pdbx_seq_one_letter_code
_entity_poly.pdbx_strand_id
1 'polypeptide(L)'
;MLQINDLTFDAWGRRFFDHASVSIPVGAKVGLVGRNGVGKSTLFKLVLDQLHAGDGEISYPKSARIASVDQEHPATPVTLLDTVLEADVERDRLLASLDTAPPEDLGEIYARLEEIGADRAPSRAAEILSGLGFRHADLSRPMSEFSGGWRMRVALAAALFAEPDLLLLDEPTNYLDLEGALWLEARLKKYPHTAIIISHDREILNNSVDHTLHLADGKLTLYVGNYDSFERQRDEKARLQDATKAKVEAQRAHLQAFVDRFRAKASKATQAQSRLKMLAKLPPV
;
A
#
# COMPACT_ATOMS: atom_id res chain seq x y z
N MET A 1 11.52 -0.80 5.65
CA MET A 1 11.33 0.43 4.86
C MET A 1 11.28 0.04 3.39
N LEU A 2 10.22 0.39 2.68
CA LEU A 2 10.10 0.21 1.24
C LEU A 2 10.50 1.52 0.55
N GLN A 3 11.41 1.45 -0.42
CA GLN A 3 11.83 2.58 -1.24
C GLN A 3 11.53 2.31 -2.70
N ILE A 4 10.95 3.28 -3.35
CA ILE A 4 10.71 3.30 -4.78
C ILE A 4 11.44 4.52 -5.33
N ASN A 5 12.36 4.31 -6.26
CA ASN A 5 13.21 5.34 -6.82
C ASN A 5 13.06 5.36 -8.33
N ASP A 6 12.63 6.49 -8.86
CA ASP A 6 12.55 6.80 -10.29
C ASP A 6 11.81 5.74 -11.14
N LEU A 7 10.79 5.12 -10.54
CA LEU A 7 10.04 4.01 -11.14
C LEU A 7 9.31 4.46 -12.41
N THR A 8 9.62 3.81 -13.53
CA THR A 8 8.91 3.96 -14.79
C THR A 8 8.41 2.59 -15.24
N PHE A 9 7.11 2.51 -15.52
CA PHE A 9 6.49 1.27 -15.96
C PHE A 9 5.41 1.50 -17.01
N ASP A 10 5.63 0.90 -18.18
CA ASP A 10 4.72 0.91 -19.31
C ASP A 10 4.19 -0.52 -19.55
N ALA A 11 2.88 -0.67 -19.65
CA ALA A 11 2.25 -1.95 -19.99
C ALA A 11 0.93 -1.73 -20.74
N TRP A 12 0.56 -2.68 -21.58
CA TRP A 12 -0.71 -2.67 -22.34
C TRP A 12 -0.96 -1.37 -23.09
N GLY A 13 0.11 -0.76 -23.66
CA GLY A 13 0.04 0.49 -24.40
C GLY A 13 -0.19 1.74 -23.55
N ARG A 14 -0.01 1.65 -22.23
CA ARG A 14 -0.22 2.75 -21.28
C ARG A 14 0.93 2.86 -20.29
N ARG A 15 1.28 4.12 -19.94
CA ARG A 15 2.19 4.42 -18.84
C ARG A 15 1.45 4.41 -17.50
N PHE A 16 1.88 3.57 -16.58
CA PHE A 16 1.33 3.45 -15.23
C PHE A 16 2.14 4.25 -14.21
N PHE A 17 3.48 4.23 -14.35
CA PHE A 17 4.39 5.00 -13.50
C PHE A 17 5.34 5.78 -14.39
N ASP A 18 5.61 7.02 -14.00
CA ASP A 18 6.44 7.95 -14.73
C ASP A 18 7.40 8.65 -13.77
N HIS A 19 8.64 8.14 -13.64
CA HIS A 19 9.63 8.64 -12.69
C HIS A 19 9.04 8.79 -11.26
N ALA A 20 8.32 7.77 -10.79
CA ALA A 20 7.67 7.78 -9.49
C ALA A 20 8.68 7.44 -8.39
N SER A 21 8.73 8.27 -7.34
CA SER A 21 9.62 8.04 -6.20
C SER A 21 8.86 8.24 -4.90
N VAL A 22 9.04 7.32 -3.95
CA VAL A 22 8.47 7.41 -2.61
C VAL A 22 9.26 6.54 -1.62
N SER A 23 9.30 6.98 -0.37
CA SER A 23 9.85 6.21 0.75
C SER A 23 8.77 5.96 1.80
N ILE A 24 8.48 4.69 2.10
CA ILE A 24 7.48 4.29 3.09
C ILE A 24 8.22 3.91 4.39
N PRO A 25 7.88 4.55 5.52
CA PRO A 25 8.51 4.26 6.81
C PRO A 25 8.25 2.84 7.30
N VAL A 26 9.15 2.31 8.12
CA VAL A 26 8.93 1.05 8.84
C VAL A 26 7.77 1.22 9.82
N GLY A 27 6.90 0.22 9.90
CA GLY A 27 5.76 0.22 10.80
C GLY A 27 4.57 1.07 10.36
N ALA A 28 4.68 1.81 9.24
CA ALA A 28 3.59 2.62 8.72
C ALA A 28 2.40 1.76 8.25
N LYS A 29 1.19 2.25 8.51
CA LYS A 29 -0.07 1.73 7.97
C LYS A 29 -0.50 2.66 6.85
N VAL A 30 -0.36 2.22 5.61
CA VAL A 30 -0.49 3.06 4.42
C VAL A 30 -1.75 2.71 3.65
N GLY A 31 -2.65 3.66 3.46
CA GLY A 31 -3.75 3.53 2.51
C GLY A 31 -3.29 3.93 1.10
N LEU A 32 -3.30 3.01 0.14
CA LEU A 32 -2.98 3.31 -1.25
C LEU A 32 -4.25 3.72 -2.00
N VAL A 33 -4.31 4.99 -2.38
CA VAL A 33 -5.49 5.59 -2.99
C VAL A 33 -5.20 6.14 -4.39
N GLY A 34 -6.23 6.20 -5.22
CA GLY A 34 -6.16 6.70 -6.59
C GLY A 34 -7.34 6.20 -7.41
N ARG A 35 -7.55 6.74 -8.61
CA ARG A 35 -8.65 6.35 -9.50
C ARG A 35 -8.61 4.87 -9.85
N ASN A 36 -9.77 4.30 -10.21
CA ASN A 36 -9.82 2.92 -10.69
C ASN A 36 -8.99 2.78 -11.97
N GLY A 37 -8.24 1.66 -12.07
CA GLY A 37 -7.35 1.40 -13.19
C GLY A 37 -6.08 2.26 -13.25
N VAL A 38 -5.77 3.08 -12.22
CA VAL A 38 -4.56 3.93 -12.23
C VAL A 38 -3.27 3.15 -12.04
N GLY A 39 -3.35 1.89 -11.55
CA GLY A 39 -2.18 1.02 -11.34
C GLY A 39 -1.91 0.64 -9.89
N LYS A 40 -2.90 0.74 -8.98
CA LYS A 40 -2.71 0.36 -7.57
C LYS A 40 -2.28 -1.10 -7.41
N SER A 41 -3.05 -2.05 -7.95
CA SER A 41 -2.69 -3.48 -7.92
C SER A 41 -1.45 -3.80 -8.77
N THR A 42 -1.17 -2.99 -9.80
CA THR A 42 0.08 -3.08 -10.59
C THR A 42 1.29 -2.74 -9.72
N LEU A 43 1.18 -1.75 -8.83
CA LEU A 43 2.23 -1.43 -7.86
C LEU A 43 2.53 -2.62 -6.95
N PHE A 44 1.51 -3.31 -6.45
CA PHE A 44 1.70 -4.51 -5.63
C PHE A 44 2.44 -5.60 -6.38
N LYS A 45 2.08 -5.86 -7.65
CA LYS A 45 2.77 -6.84 -8.49
C LYS A 45 4.24 -6.48 -8.76
N LEU A 46 4.56 -5.20 -8.89
CA LEU A 46 5.93 -4.72 -9.02
C LEU A 46 6.72 -4.88 -7.71
N VAL A 47 6.10 -4.59 -6.55
CA VAL A 47 6.73 -4.80 -5.23
C VAL A 47 6.98 -6.28 -4.95
N LEU A 48 6.11 -7.16 -5.45
CA LEU A 48 6.24 -8.63 -5.34
C LEU A 48 7.15 -9.26 -6.40
N ASP A 49 7.78 -8.45 -7.26
CA ASP A 49 8.60 -8.90 -8.40
C ASP A 49 7.86 -9.83 -9.40
N GLN A 50 6.53 -9.74 -9.41
CA GLN A 50 5.67 -10.42 -10.40
C GLN A 50 5.64 -9.68 -11.75
N LEU A 51 5.99 -8.40 -11.73
CA LEU A 51 6.21 -7.57 -12.91
C LEU A 51 7.55 -6.84 -12.75
N HIS A 52 8.26 -6.67 -13.86
CA HIS A 52 9.54 -5.97 -13.86
C HIS A 52 9.37 -4.54 -14.35
N ALA A 53 9.95 -3.58 -13.62
CA ALA A 53 9.97 -2.19 -14.04
C ALA A 53 10.79 -2.01 -15.33
N GLY A 54 10.37 -1.04 -16.17
CA GLY A 54 11.14 -0.67 -17.35
C GLY A 54 12.39 0.15 -16.97
N ASP A 55 12.27 0.97 -15.93
CA ASP A 55 13.35 1.79 -15.37
C ASP A 55 13.05 2.11 -13.90
N GLY A 56 14.10 2.45 -13.13
CA GLY A 56 14.00 2.69 -11.69
C GLY A 56 14.16 1.45 -10.83
N GLU A 57 14.02 1.63 -9.52
CA GLU A 57 14.28 0.57 -8.54
C GLU A 57 13.22 0.55 -7.43
N ILE A 58 12.82 -0.66 -7.05
CA ILE A 58 12.04 -0.93 -5.83
C ILE A 58 12.95 -1.70 -4.89
N SER A 59 13.20 -1.16 -3.70
CA SER A 59 14.10 -1.75 -2.73
C SER A 59 13.51 -1.85 -1.33
N TYR A 60 13.82 -2.94 -0.66
CA TYR A 60 13.49 -3.24 0.74
C TYR A 60 14.59 -4.14 1.32
N PRO A 61 14.69 -4.29 2.66
CA PRO A 61 15.69 -5.16 3.25
C PRO A 61 15.59 -6.60 2.71
N LYS A 62 16.71 -7.20 2.34
CA LYS A 62 16.75 -8.56 1.74
C LYS A 62 16.16 -9.64 2.66
N SER A 63 16.19 -9.42 3.98
CA SER A 63 15.61 -10.31 4.98
C SER A 63 14.10 -10.08 5.20
N ALA A 64 13.51 -9.04 4.60
CA ALA A 64 12.11 -8.71 4.82
C ALA A 64 11.19 -9.77 4.21
N ARG A 65 10.27 -10.26 5.01
CA ARG A 65 9.19 -11.15 4.58
C ARG A 65 8.06 -10.29 4.04
N ILE A 66 7.63 -10.57 2.80
CA ILE A 66 6.52 -9.87 2.16
C ILE A 66 5.40 -10.89 1.93
N ALA A 67 4.18 -10.52 2.28
CA ALA A 67 2.99 -11.28 1.91
C ALA A 67 1.94 -10.37 1.28
N SER A 68 1.21 -10.90 0.32
CA SER A 68 0.04 -10.26 -0.26
C SER A 68 -1.19 -11.16 -0.18
N VAL A 69 -2.36 -10.53 -0.16
CA VAL A 69 -3.64 -11.20 -0.25
C VAL A 69 -4.38 -10.61 -1.43
N ASP A 70 -4.27 -11.29 -2.56
CA ASP A 70 -4.89 -10.93 -3.84
C ASP A 70 -5.62 -12.11 -4.50
N GLN A 71 -5.40 -13.33 -4.00
CA GLN A 71 -5.97 -14.56 -4.53
C GLN A 71 -6.52 -15.46 -3.42
N GLU A 72 -7.56 -16.22 -3.75
CA GLU A 72 -8.12 -17.21 -2.84
C GLU A 72 -7.15 -18.40 -2.62
N HIS A 73 -7.17 -18.95 -1.43
CA HIS A 73 -6.42 -20.16 -1.12
C HIS A 73 -6.97 -21.34 -1.95
N PRO A 74 -6.11 -22.28 -2.41
CA PRO A 74 -6.56 -23.45 -3.15
C PRO A 74 -7.55 -24.31 -2.32
N ALA A 75 -8.46 -24.98 -3.01
CA ALA A 75 -9.33 -25.99 -2.40
C ALA A 75 -8.54 -27.28 -2.17
N THR A 76 -8.01 -27.45 -0.97
CA THR A 76 -7.18 -28.60 -0.56
C THR A 76 -7.89 -29.46 0.48
N PRO A 77 -7.46 -30.71 0.73
CA PRO A 77 -7.96 -31.52 1.83
C PRO A 77 -7.41 -31.10 3.22
N VAL A 78 -6.48 -30.13 3.26
CA VAL A 78 -5.89 -29.60 4.50
C VAL A 78 -6.95 -28.83 5.27
N THR A 79 -6.91 -28.90 6.60
CA THR A 79 -7.88 -28.20 7.45
C THR A 79 -7.64 -26.68 7.43
N LEU A 80 -8.65 -25.88 7.80
CA LEU A 80 -8.51 -24.44 7.91
C LEU A 80 -7.37 -24.06 8.87
N LEU A 81 -7.34 -24.70 10.03
CA LEU A 81 -6.34 -24.41 11.04
C LEU A 81 -4.93 -24.73 10.55
N ASP A 82 -4.73 -25.90 9.97
CA ASP A 82 -3.42 -26.32 9.45
C ASP A 82 -2.97 -25.40 8.31
N THR A 83 -3.88 -25.04 7.41
CA THR A 83 -3.61 -24.09 6.31
C THR A 83 -3.07 -22.75 6.83
N VAL A 84 -3.62 -22.23 7.93
CA VAL A 84 -3.13 -20.99 8.53
C VAL A 84 -1.79 -21.20 9.24
N LEU A 85 -1.60 -22.34 9.91
CA LEU A 85 -0.36 -22.68 10.60
C LEU A 85 0.83 -22.84 9.63
N GLU A 86 0.60 -23.43 8.44
CA GLU A 86 1.61 -23.58 7.37
C GLU A 86 2.16 -22.24 6.87
N ALA A 87 1.48 -21.11 7.12
CA ALA A 87 2.00 -19.79 6.79
C ALA A 87 3.21 -19.35 7.65
N ASP A 88 3.43 -19.99 8.79
CA ASP A 88 4.64 -19.84 9.61
C ASP A 88 5.69 -20.89 9.18
N VAL A 89 6.37 -20.60 8.08
CA VAL A 89 7.38 -21.47 7.46
C VAL A 89 8.52 -21.82 8.42
N GLU A 90 8.92 -20.90 9.32
CA GLU A 90 9.97 -21.17 10.31
C GLU A 90 9.52 -22.20 11.31
N ARG A 91 8.32 -22.05 11.85
CA ARG A 91 7.71 -23.02 12.78
C ARG A 91 7.60 -24.41 12.15
N ASP A 92 7.06 -24.49 10.94
CA ASP A 92 6.86 -25.77 10.24
C ASP A 92 8.20 -26.47 9.96
N ARG A 93 9.23 -25.71 9.54
CA ARG A 93 10.57 -26.24 9.34
C ARG A 93 11.17 -26.76 10.64
N LEU A 94 11.04 -26.02 11.74
CA LEU A 94 11.56 -26.44 13.04
C LEU A 94 10.86 -27.70 13.55
N LEU A 95 9.54 -27.77 13.44
CA LEU A 95 8.78 -28.96 13.83
C LEU A 95 9.17 -30.19 13.00
N ALA A 96 9.28 -30.05 11.68
CA ALA A 96 9.72 -31.14 10.81
C ALA A 96 11.16 -31.59 11.12
N SER A 97 12.04 -30.70 11.58
CA SER A 97 13.42 -31.06 11.92
C SER A 97 13.54 -31.85 13.22
N LEU A 98 12.56 -31.81 14.11
CA LEU A 98 12.57 -32.60 15.36
C LEU A 98 12.67 -34.10 15.12
N ASP A 99 12.09 -34.61 14.02
CA ASP A 99 12.08 -36.04 13.70
C ASP A 99 13.44 -36.52 13.12
N THR A 100 14.29 -35.62 12.64
CA THR A 100 15.52 -35.95 11.92
C THR A 100 16.78 -35.39 12.53
N ALA A 101 16.66 -34.43 13.45
CA ALA A 101 17.80 -33.75 14.06
C ALA A 101 18.59 -34.70 15.00
N PRO A 102 19.91 -34.56 15.02
CA PRO A 102 20.74 -35.26 16.01
C PRO A 102 20.44 -34.73 17.43
N PRO A 103 20.64 -35.58 18.48
CA PRO A 103 20.28 -35.21 19.85
C PRO A 103 20.93 -33.95 20.40
N GLU A 104 22.13 -33.59 19.90
CA GLU A 104 22.83 -32.36 20.25
C GLU A 104 22.12 -31.07 19.78
N ASP A 105 21.37 -31.13 18.68
CA ASP A 105 20.70 -29.96 18.08
C ASP A 105 19.28 -29.78 18.64
N LEU A 106 18.69 -30.80 19.28
CA LEU A 106 17.31 -30.73 19.79
C LEU A 106 17.11 -29.58 20.78
N GLY A 107 18.11 -29.30 21.61
CA GLY A 107 18.06 -28.20 22.58
C GLY A 107 17.88 -26.83 21.91
N GLU A 108 18.61 -26.57 20.83
CA GLU A 108 18.51 -25.31 20.08
C GLU A 108 17.16 -25.20 19.34
N ILE A 109 16.69 -26.31 18.78
CA ILE A 109 15.37 -26.34 18.08
C ILE A 109 14.25 -26.06 19.06
N TYR A 110 14.23 -26.69 20.24
CA TYR A 110 13.20 -26.42 21.25
C TYR A 110 13.26 -24.99 21.78
N ALA A 111 14.46 -24.46 22.05
CA ALA A 111 14.64 -23.08 22.48
C ALA A 111 14.08 -22.10 21.42
N ARG A 112 14.33 -22.36 20.14
CA ARG A 112 13.81 -21.52 19.06
C ARG A 112 12.31 -21.63 18.89
N LEU A 113 11.72 -22.82 19.03
CA LEU A 113 10.27 -23.03 19.03
C LEU A 113 9.59 -22.28 20.19
N GLU A 114 10.20 -22.26 21.37
CA GLU A 114 9.71 -21.49 22.52
C GLU A 114 9.79 -19.97 22.25
N GLU A 115 10.91 -19.50 21.71
CA GLU A 115 11.12 -18.07 21.39
C GLU A 115 10.08 -17.55 20.39
N ILE A 116 9.76 -18.32 19.34
CA ILE A 116 8.73 -17.92 18.35
C ILE A 116 7.29 -18.20 18.84
N GLY A 117 7.10 -18.77 20.04
CA GLY A 117 5.80 -19.06 20.61
C GLY A 117 5.02 -20.13 19.85
N ALA A 118 5.71 -21.17 19.37
CA ALA A 118 5.12 -22.24 18.56
C ALA A 118 4.00 -22.99 19.28
N ASP A 119 4.04 -23.07 20.61
CA ASP A 119 3.00 -23.66 21.48
C ASP A 119 1.68 -22.88 21.43
N ARG A 120 1.75 -21.55 21.23
CA ARG A 120 0.58 -20.66 21.15
C ARG A 120 0.06 -20.47 19.73
N ALA A 121 0.80 -20.94 18.73
CA ALA A 121 0.45 -20.76 17.33
C ALA A 121 -0.97 -21.26 16.98
N PRO A 122 -1.43 -22.46 17.43
CA PRO A 122 -2.79 -22.91 17.14
C PRO A 122 -3.87 -22.01 17.73
N SER A 123 -3.68 -21.52 18.96
CA SER A 123 -4.64 -20.60 19.60
C SER A 123 -4.68 -19.25 18.91
N ARG A 124 -3.53 -18.71 18.48
CA ARG A 124 -3.43 -17.46 17.72
C ARG A 124 -4.08 -17.57 16.33
N ALA A 125 -3.85 -18.70 15.64
CA ALA A 125 -4.50 -18.98 14.35
C ALA A 125 -6.02 -19.10 14.49
N ALA A 126 -6.50 -19.80 15.52
CA ALA A 126 -7.93 -19.93 15.82
C ALA A 126 -8.58 -18.57 16.16
N GLU A 127 -7.91 -17.71 16.91
CA GLU A 127 -8.37 -16.35 17.21
C GLU A 127 -8.54 -15.52 15.94
N ILE A 128 -7.55 -15.55 15.03
CA ILE A 128 -7.60 -14.83 13.76
C ILE A 128 -8.76 -15.34 12.89
N LEU A 129 -8.89 -16.66 12.76
CA LEU A 129 -9.99 -17.28 12.01
C LEU A 129 -11.35 -16.92 12.61
N SER A 130 -11.49 -16.94 13.93
CA SER A 130 -12.72 -16.53 14.62
C SER A 130 -13.05 -15.06 14.35
N GLY A 131 -12.07 -14.18 14.38
CA GLY A 131 -12.24 -12.76 14.06
C GLY A 131 -12.69 -12.50 12.62
N LEU A 132 -12.36 -13.40 11.70
CA LEU A 132 -12.79 -13.36 10.31
C LEU A 132 -14.11 -14.13 10.04
N GLY A 133 -14.82 -14.53 11.11
CA GLY A 133 -16.16 -15.09 11.05
C GLY A 133 -16.24 -16.62 11.01
N PHE A 134 -15.14 -17.36 11.18
CA PHE A 134 -15.17 -18.82 11.26
C PHE A 134 -15.57 -19.27 12.67
N ARG A 135 -16.42 -20.30 12.73
CA ARG A 135 -16.79 -20.94 14.00
C ARG A 135 -15.71 -21.95 14.42
N HIS A 136 -15.61 -22.23 15.71
CA HIS A 136 -14.66 -23.22 16.21
C HIS A 136 -14.80 -24.61 15.53
N ALA A 137 -16.03 -25.02 15.20
CA ALA A 137 -16.29 -26.27 14.49
C ALA A 137 -15.78 -26.28 13.04
N ASP A 138 -15.53 -25.13 12.45
CA ASP A 138 -15.05 -25.04 11.08
C ASP A 138 -13.52 -25.23 10.97
N LEU A 139 -12.78 -25.07 12.07
CA LEU A 139 -11.32 -25.11 12.10
C LEU A 139 -10.72 -26.45 11.65
N SER A 140 -11.41 -27.55 11.92
CA SER A 140 -11.00 -28.91 11.53
C SER A 140 -11.55 -29.38 10.19
N ARG A 141 -12.33 -28.52 9.50
CA ARG A 141 -12.89 -28.85 8.19
C ARG A 141 -11.88 -28.57 7.08
N PRO A 142 -11.87 -29.37 6.00
CA PRO A 142 -10.94 -29.17 4.89
C PRO A 142 -11.31 -27.94 4.07
N MET A 143 -10.29 -27.28 3.51
CA MET A 143 -10.44 -26.11 2.64
C MET A 143 -11.37 -26.35 1.46
N SER A 144 -11.41 -27.58 0.93
CA SER A 144 -12.27 -27.98 -0.19
C SER A 144 -13.77 -27.82 0.05
N GLU A 145 -14.21 -27.77 1.31
CA GLU A 145 -15.63 -27.60 1.66
C GLU A 145 -16.08 -26.13 1.64
N PHE A 146 -15.16 -25.18 1.45
CA PHE A 146 -15.46 -23.76 1.53
C PHE A 146 -15.52 -23.11 0.16
N SER A 147 -16.42 -22.14 0.01
CA SER A 147 -16.52 -21.32 -1.20
C SER A 147 -15.30 -20.41 -1.37
N GLY A 148 -15.09 -19.86 -2.57
CA GLY A 148 -13.99 -18.96 -2.87
C GLY A 148 -13.88 -17.77 -1.91
N GLY A 149 -14.99 -17.14 -1.57
CA GLY A 149 -15.01 -16.03 -0.59
C GLY A 149 -14.54 -16.43 0.80
N TRP A 150 -14.89 -17.62 1.26
CA TRP A 150 -14.39 -18.16 2.54
C TRP A 150 -12.90 -18.53 2.45
N ARG A 151 -12.44 -19.10 1.34
CA ARG A 151 -11.02 -19.38 1.11
C ARG A 151 -10.19 -18.09 1.05
N MET A 152 -10.77 -16.99 0.55
CA MET A 152 -10.13 -15.67 0.60
C MET A 152 -9.95 -15.16 2.05
N ARG A 153 -10.95 -15.39 2.93
CA ARG A 153 -10.81 -15.09 4.37
C ARG A 153 -9.68 -15.93 5.01
N VAL A 154 -9.50 -17.19 4.60
CA VAL A 154 -8.38 -18.01 5.09
C VAL A 154 -7.04 -17.49 4.57
N ALA A 155 -6.94 -17.08 3.31
CA ALA A 155 -5.73 -16.44 2.79
C ALA A 155 -5.36 -15.18 3.59
N LEU A 156 -6.35 -14.37 3.94
CA LEU A 156 -6.16 -13.20 4.82
C LEU A 156 -5.73 -13.63 6.23
N ALA A 157 -6.34 -14.68 6.79
CA ALA A 157 -5.94 -15.23 8.10
C ALA A 157 -4.48 -15.68 8.10
N ALA A 158 -4.06 -16.42 7.06
CA ALA A 158 -2.69 -16.90 6.91
C ALA A 158 -1.68 -15.75 6.81
N ALA A 159 -1.99 -14.71 6.02
CA ALA A 159 -1.13 -13.53 5.90
C ALA A 159 -1.02 -12.76 7.22
N LEU A 160 -2.12 -12.59 7.96
CA LEU A 160 -2.10 -11.93 9.27
C LEU A 160 -1.40 -12.77 10.34
N PHE A 161 -1.48 -14.10 10.25
CA PHE A 161 -0.83 -15.04 11.17
C PHE A 161 0.69 -15.06 10.97
N ALA A 162 1.15 -15.05 9.73
CA ALA A 162 2.57 -15.03 9.37
C ALA A 162 3.30 -13.75 9.83
N GLU A 163 2.56 -12.67 10.08
CA GLU A 163 3.10 -11.35 10.48
C GLU A 163 4.32 -10.91 9.64
N PRO A 164 4.17 -10.78 8.30
CA PRO A 164 5.26 -10.35 7.44
C PRO A 164 5.72 -8.92 7.75
N ASP A 165 6.97 -8.59 7.41
CA ASP A 165 7.54 -7.24 7.57
C ASP A 165 6.84 -6.20 6.68
N LEU A 166 6.32 -6.66 5.53
CA LEU A 166 5.47 -5.88 4.62
C LEU A 166 4.24 -6.69 4.22
N LEU A 167 3.08 -6.23 4.64
CA LEU A 167 1.78 -6.81 4.33
C LEU A 167 1.09 -5.98 3.24
N LEU A 168 0.70 -6.62 2.13
CA LEU A 168 0.00 -5.98 1.01
C LEU A 168 -1.43 -6.53 0.94
N LEU A 169 -2.42 -5.67 1.10
CA LEU A 169 -3.84 -6.05 1.09
C LEU A 169 -4.57 -5.31 -0.04
N ASP A 170 -5.10 -6.07 -1.00
CA ASP A 170 -5.93 -5.52 -2.09
C ASP A 170 -7.40 -5.82 -1.82
N GLU A 171 -8.17 -4.78 -1.48
CA GLU A 171 -9.62 -4.82 -1.15
C GLU A 171 -9.98 -5.91 -0.10
N PRO A 172 -9.32 -5.94 1.08
CA PRO A 172 -9.47 -7.05 2.03
C PRO A 172 -10.86 -7.16 2.63
N THR A 173 -11.70 -6.13 2.57
CA THR A 173 -13.04 -6.11 3.13
C THR A 173 -14.11 -6.70 2.20
N ASN A 174 -13.81 -6.94 0.91
CA ASN A 174 -14.81 -7.38 -0.07
C ASN A 174 -15.50 -8.71 0.28
N TYR A 175 -14.84 -9.55 1.06
CA TYR A 175 -15.35 -10.89 1.43
C TYR A 175 -15.74 -10.98 2.92
N LEU A 176 -15.70 -9.85 3.64
CA LEU A 176 -16.02 -9.79 5.06
C LEU A 176 -17.43 -9.24 5.27
N ASP A 177 -18.10 -9.74 6.31
CA ASP A 177 -19.24 -9.07 6.89
C ASP A 177 -18.79 -7.89 7.78
N LEU A 178 -19.74 -7.14 8.30
CA LEU A 178 -19.45 -5.97 9.11
C LEU A 178 -18.59 -6.30 10.35
N GLU A 179 -18.86 -7.42 11.01
CA GLU A 179 -18.11 -7.83 12.20
C GLU A 179 -16.67 -8.18 11.85
N GLY A 180 -16.45 -8.94 10.77
CA GLY A 180 -15.13 -9.27 10.25
C GLY A 180 -14.35 -8.04 9.78
N ALA A 181 -15.01 -7.07 9.15
CA ALA A 181 -14.38 -5.82 8.73
C ALA A 181 -13.93 -4.98 9.92
N LEU A 182 -14.77 -4.83 10.95
CA LEU A 182 -14.41 -4.11 12.19
C LEU A 182 -13.28 -4.81 12.96
N TRP A 183 -13.29 -6.14 12.98
CA TRP A 183 -12.21 -6.91 13.59
C TRP A 183 -10.89 -6.71 12.83
N LEU A 184 -10.92 -6.78 11.48
CA LEU A 184 -9.75 -6.54 10.65
C LEU A 184 -9.18 -5.13 10.85
N GLU A 185 -10.04 -4.11 10.89
CA GLU A 185 -9.66 -2.73 11.19
C GLU A 185 -8.89 -2.62 12.50
N ALA A 186 -9.44 -3.19 13.59
CA ALA A 186 -8.79 -3.19 14.89
C ALA A 186 -7.45 -3.93 14.89
N ARG A 187 -7.35 -5.02 14.12
CA ARG A 187 -6.12 -5.82 13.98
C ARG A 187 -5.05 -5.05 13.19
N LEU A 188 -5.41 -4.42 12.07
CA LEU A 188 -4.49 -3.63 11.24
C LEU A 188 -3.93 -2.43 12.00
N LYS A 189 -4.76 -1.75 12.79
CA LYS A 189 -4.32 -0.64 13.63
C LYS A 189 -3.20 -1.03 14.61
N LYS A 190 -3.24 -2.27 15.11
CA LYS A 190 -2.26 -2.82 16.05
C LYS A 190 -1.14 -3.63 15.36
N TYR A 191 -1.19 -3.74 14.04
CA TYR A 191 -0.22 -4.54 13.30
C TYR A 191 1.21 -4.02 13.56
N PRO A 192 2.17 -4.89 13.96
CA PRO A 192 3.48 -4.40 14.41
C PRO A 192 4.37 -3.88 13.28
N HIS A 193 4.16 -4.38 12.05
CA HIS A 193 5.00 -4.09 10.89
C HIS A 193 4.32 -3.14 9.90
N THR A 194 4.91 -2.98 8.72
CA THR A 194 4.36 -2.13 7.66
C THR A 194 3.22 -2.84 6.93
N ALA A 195 2.11 -2.14 6.73
CA ALA A 195 1.00 -2.62 5.90
C ALA A 195 0.64 -1.57 4.85
N ILE A 196 0.38 -2.02 3.61
CA ILE A 196 -0.18 -1.18 2.55
C ILE A 196 -1.52 -1.77 2.15
N ILE A 197 -2.56 -0.95 2.20
CA ILE A 197 -3.95 -1.36 2.02
C ILE A 197 -4.54 -0.58 0.85
N ILE A 198 -4.99 -1.29 -0.17
CA ILE A 198 -5.86 -0.75 -1.20
C ILE A 198 -7.29 -1.00 -0.73
N SER A 199 -8.10 0.03 -0.60
CA SER A 199 -9.53 -0.12 -0.30
C SER A 199 -10.35 1.03 -0.86
N HIS A 200 -11.61 0.74 -1.17
CA HIS A 200 -12.66 1.73 -1.43
C HIS A 200 -13.47 2.06 -0.17
N ASP A 201 -13.27 1.32 0.90
CA ASP A 201 -13.90 1.55 2.19
C ASP A 201 -13.17 2.67 2.95
N ARG A 202 -13.89 3.79 3.13
CA ARG A 202 -13.35 4.96 3.84
C ARG A 202 -13.12 4.70 5.33
N GLU A 203 -13.90 3.81 5.95
CA GLU A 203 -13.78 3.53 7.37
C GLU A 203 -12.44 2.85 7.66
N ILE A 204 -12.09 1.81 6.91
CA ILE A 204 -10.79 1.16 7.08
C ILE A 204 -9.63 2.12 6.79
N LEU A 205 -9.76 2.99 5.77
CA LEU A 205 -8.74 3.98 5.44
C LEU A 205 -8.65 5.14 6.44
N ASN A 206 -9.68 5.38 7.25
CA ASN A 206 -9.65 6.40 8.29
C ASN A 206 -9.19 5.84 9.65
N ASN A 207 -9.58 4.61 9.96
CA ASN A 207 -9.39 4.06 11.29
C ASN A 207 -8.12 3.21 11.44
N SER A 208 -7.62 2.63 10.33
CA SER A 208 -6.48 1.69 10.36
C SER A 208 -5.18 2.27 9.82
N VAL A 209 -5.21 3.41 9.11
CA VAL A 209 -3.99 3.95 8.48
C VAL A 209 -3.49 5.23 9.15
N ASP A 210 -2.19 5.43 9.10
CA ASP A 210 -1.49 6.62 9.60
C ASP A 210 -0.80 7.41 8.47
N HIS A 211 -0.76 6.85 7.25
CA HIS A 211 -0.26 7.48 6.04
C HIS A 211 -1.19 7.18 4.87
N THR A 212 -1.28 8.09 3.92
CA THR A 212 -2.00 7.88 2.66
C THR A 212 -1.06 8.07 1.48
N LEU A 213 -0.90 7.03 0.67
CA LEU A 213 -0.11 7.04 -0.56
C LEU A 213 -1.05 7.28 -1.74
N HIS A 214 -0.93 8.44 -2.36
CA HIS A 214 -1.75 8.82 -3.51
C HIS A 214 -1.02 8.54 -4.82
N LEU A 215 -1.65 7.72 -5.67
CA LEU A 215 -1.21 7.45 -7.03
C LEU A 215 -2.06 8.25 -8.01
N ALA A 216 -1.45 9.23 -8.67
CA ALA A 216 -2.08 10.04 -9.68
C ALA A 216 -1.06 10.45 -10.76
N ASP A 217 -1.48 10.45 -12.01
CA ASP A 217 -0.68 10.86 -13.17
C ASP A 217 0.71 10.20 -13.22
N GLY A 218 0.75 8.92 -12.88
CA GLY A 218 1.98 8.13 -12.82
C GLY A 218 2.94 8.47 -11.68
N LYS A 219 2.55 9.36 -10.76
CA LYS A 219 3.37 9.79 -9.61
C LYS A 219 2.82 9.23 -8.30
N LEU A 220 3.73 8.98 -7.37
CA LEU A 220 3.43 8.57 -6.01
C LEU A 220 3.70 9.73 -5.05
N THR A 221 2.72 10.05 -4.20
CA THR A 221 2.86 11.09 -3.17
C THR A 221 2.38 10.55 -1.84
N LEU A 222 3.26 10.51 -0.84
CA LEU A 222 2.93 10.09 0.51
C LEU A 222 2.47 11.29 1.35
N TYR A 223 1.31 11.16 1.97
CA TYR A 223 0.74 12.12 2.90
C TYR A 223 0.75 11.51 4.30
N VAL A 224 1.08 12.30 5.31
CA VAL A 224 0.94 11.89 6.71
C VAL A 224 -0.50 12.08 7.13
N GLY A 225 -1.08 11.05 7.73
CA GLY A 225 -2.46 11.01 8.20
C GLY A 225 -3.34 10.05 7.40
N ASN A 226 -4.56 9.90 7.91
CA ASN A 226 -5.60 9.05 7.34
C ASN A 226 -6.23 9.66 6.07
N TYR A 227 -7.22 8.97 5.50
CA TYR A 227 -7.87 9.37 4.26
C TYR A 227 -8.49 10.78 4.33
N ASP A 228 -9.21 11.12 5.39
CA ASP A 228 -9.81 12.45 5.53
C ASP A 228 -8.75 13.57 5.67
N SER A 229 -7.64 13.26 6.32
CA SER A 229 -6.49 14.18 6.38
C SER A 229 -5.86 14.40 5.01
N PHE A 230 -5.72 13.34 4.24
CA PHE A 230 -5.25 13.41 2.86
C PHE A 230 -6.17 14.27 1.98
N GLU A 231 -7.50 14.05 2.02
CA GLU A 231 -8.45 14.84 1.22
C GLU A 231 -8.30 16.34 1.53
N ARG A 232 -8.22 16.71 2.82
CA ARG A 232 -8.03 18.12 3.23
C ARG A 232 -6.71 18.69 2.71
N GLN A 233 -5.59 17.96 2.86
CA GLN A 233 -4.28 18.43 2.39
C GLN A 233 -4.23 18.57 0.87
N ARG A 234 -4.85 17.65 0.14
CA ARG A 234 -4.94 17.71 -1.34
C ARG A 234 -5.76 18.90 -1.79
N ASP A 235 -6.92 19.13 -1.19
CA ASP A 235 -7.82 20.22 -1.55
C ASP A 235 -7.22 21.58 -1.21
N GLU A 236 -6.52 21.69 -0.09
CA GLU A 236 -5.77 22.92 0.26
C GLU A 236 -4.65 23.18 -0.76
N LYS A 237 -3.87 22.17 -1.12
CA LYS A 237 -2.82 22.28 -2.14
C LYS A 237 -3.39 22.70 -3.50
N ALA A 238 -4.52 22.14 -3.91
CA ALA A 238 -5.20 22.50 -5.14
C ALA A 238 -5.65 23.96 -5.11
N ARG A 239 -6.30 24.42 -4.04
CA ARG A 239 -6.72 25.85 -3.87
C ARG A 239 -5.54 26.80 -3.93
N LEU A 240 -4.42 26.46 -3.28
CA LEU A 240 -3.21 27.30 -3.34
C LEU A 240 -2.61 27.35 -4.74
N GLN A 241 -2.60 26.24 -5.47
CA GLN A 241 -2.17 26.19 -6.85
C GLN A 241 -3.06 27.04 -7.76
N ASP A 242 -4.38 26.93 -7.63
CA ASP A 242 -5.34 27.70 -8.41
C ASP A 242 -5.22 29.20 -8.11
N ALA A 243 -5.08 29.59 -6.86
CA ALA A 243 -4.85 30.99 -6.47
C ALA A 243 -3.53 31.53 -7.05
N THR A 244 -2.47 30.69 -7.05
CA THR A 244 -1.18 31.07 -7.63
C THR A 244 -1.27 31.23 -9.15
N LYS A 245 -1.95 30.29 -9.84
CA LYS A 245 -2.22 30.39 -11.28
C LYS A 245 -2.99 31.65 -11.62
N ALA A 246 -4.11 31.89 -10.92
CA ALA A 246 -4.92 33.09 -11.13
C ALA A 246 -4.11 34.39 -10.95
N LYS A 247 -3.22 34.43 -9.92
CA LYS A 247 -2.33 35.59 -9.72
C LYS A 247 -1.33 35.76 -10.85
N VAL A 248 -0.73 34.69 -11.34
CA VAL A 248 0.20 34.74 -12.49
C VAL A 248 -0.53 35.16 -13.76
N GLU A 249 -1.73 34.63 -14.01
CA GLU A 249 -2.57 35.02 -15.16
C GLU A 249 -2.95 36.50 -15.13
N ALA A 250 -3.41 37.00 -13.98
CA ALA A 250 -3.73 38.42 -13.80
C ALA A 250 -2.52 39.29 -14.02
N GLN A 251 -1.35 38.92 -13.53
CA GLN A 251 -0.10 39.65 -13.76
C GLN A 251 0.30 39.64 -15.24
N ARG A 252 0.17 38.51 -15.93
CA ARG A 252 0.40 38.40 -17.38
C ARG A 252 -0.53 39.31 -18.15
N ALA A 253 -1.84 39.25 -17.88
CA ALA A 253 -2.83 40.09 -18.53
C ALA A 253 -2.54 41.57 -18.33
N HIS A 254 -2.18 41.99 -17.11
CA HIS A 254 -1.80 43.36 -16.82
C HIS A 254 -0.56 43.83 -17.61
N LEU A 255 0.50 43.00 -17.64
CA LEU A 255 1.72 43.31 -18.40
C LEU A 255 1.46 43.36 -19.92
N GLN A 256 0.67 42.41 -20.42
CA GLN A 256 0.30 42.35 -21.84
C GLN A 256 -0.51 43.59 -22.26
N ALA A 257 -1.53 43.97 -21.48
CA ALA A 257 -2.35 45.15 -21.73
C ALA A 257 -1.50 46.43 -21.75
N PHE A 258 -0.48 46.53 -20.87
CA PHE A 258 0.45 47.65 -20.90
C PHE A 258 1.30 47.66 -22.16
N VAL A 259 1.85 46.52 -22.57
CA VAL A 259 2.63 46.37 -23.80
C VAL A 259 1.80 46.76 -25.02
N ASP A 260 0.58 46.26 -25.16
CA ASP A 260 -0.33 46.49 -26.27
C ASP A 260 -0.70 47.97 -26.37
N ARG A 261 -0.95 48.63 -25.22
CA ARG A 261 -1.31 50.07 -25.18
C ARG A 261 -0.15 51.00 -25.58
N PHE A 262 1.09 50.62 -25.26
CA PHE A 262 2.24 51.52 -25.39
C PHE A 262 3.28 51.10 -26.43
N ARG A 263 3.10 49.95 -27.10
CA ARG A 263 4.02 49.43 -28.13
C ARG A 263 4.29 50.41 -29.27
N ALA A 264 3.27 51.20 -29.66
CA ALA A 264 3.34 52.13 -30.76
C ALA A 264 3.81 53.56 -30.36
N LYS A 265 4.02 53.85 -29.04
CA LYS A 265 4.43 55.19 -28.56
C LYS A 265 5.94 55.24 -28.33
N ALA A 266 6.66 55.96 -29.14
CA ALA A 266 8.12 56.14 -29.07
C ALA A 266 8.62 56.56 -27.66
N SER A 267 7.89 57.42 -26.94
CA SER A 267 8.24 57.95 -25.63
C SER A 267 8.14 56.87 -24.52
N LYS A 268 7.51 55.71 -24.78
CA LYS A 268 7.34 54.62 -23.82
C LYS A 268 7.94 53.27 -24.28
N ALA A 269 8.68 53.27 -25.38
CA ALA A 269 9.27 52.06 -25.97
C ALA A 269 10.18 51.31 -24.99
N THR A 270 11.02 51.99 -24.24
CA THR A 270 11.91 51.40 -23.25
C THR A 270 11.13 50.74 -22.10
N GLN A 271 10.02 51.37 -21.66
CA GLN A 271 9.15 50.79 -20.62
C GLN A 271 8.40 49.55 -21.13
N ALA A 272 7.92 49.58 -22.38
CA ALA A 272 7.28 48.41 -23.00
C ALA A 272 8.26 47.23 -23.17
N GLN A 273 9.50 47.48 -23.58
CA GLN A 273 10.55 46.44 -23.63
C GLN A 273 10.88 45.86 -22.26
N SER A 274 10.95 46.69 -21.22
CA SER A 274 11.15 46.20 -19.84
C SER A 274 10.01 45.28 -19.38
N ARG A 275 8.76 45.65 -19.72
CA ARG A 275 7.57 44.81 -19.37
C ARG A 275 7.52 43.53 -20.19
N LEU A 276 7.94 43.50 -21.44
CA LEU A 276 8.11 42.29 -22.25
C LEU A 276 9.13 41.32 -21.62
N LYS A 277 10.27 41.85 -21.14
CA LYS A 277 11.26 41.04 -20.42
C LYS A 277 10.70 40.45 -19.11
N MET A 278 9.86 41.21 -18.39
CA MET A 278 9.17 40.71 -17.21
C MET A 278 8.17 39.62 -17.56
N LEU A 279 7.39 39.79 -18.65
CA LEU A 279 6.42 38.80 -19.13
C LEU A 279 7.10 37.48 -19.51
N ALA A 280 8.27 37.54 -20.14
CA ALA A 280 9.06 36.36 -20.52
C ALA A 280 9.66 35.59 -19.31
N LYS A 281 9.79 36.25 -18.16
CA LYS A 281 10.29 35.63 -16.92
C LYS A 281 9.21 35.01 -16.06
N LEU A 282 7.93 35.27 -16.34
CA LEU A 282 6.84 34.62 -15.59
C LEU A 282 6.76 33.13 -15.95
N PRO A 283 6.57 32.25 -14.95
CA PRO A 283 6.46 30.81 -15.20
C PRO A 283 5.30 30.53 -16.17
N PRO A 284 5.39 29.46 -16.98
CA PRO A 284 4.26 29.02 -17.81
C PRO A 284 3.05 28.70 -16.90
N VAL A 285 1.87 29.04 -17.38
CA VAL A 285 0.60 28.74 -16.68
C VAL A 285 0.13 27.35 -17.02
#